data_acfb5a8f2c9ae42188e59d4886b56d3c
#
_entry.id   acfb5a8f2c9ae42188e59d4886b56d3c
#
_cell.length_a   1.000
_cell.length_b   1.000
_cell.length_c   1.000
_cell.angle_alpha   90.00
_cell.angle_beta   90.00
_cell.angle_gamma   90.00
#
_symmetry.space_group_name_H-M   'P 1'
#
loop_
_entity.id
_entity.type
_entity.pdbx_description
1 polymer ?
#
loop_
_entity_poly.entity_id
_entity_poly.type
_entity_poly.pdbx_seq_one_letter_code
_entity_poly.pdbx_strand_id
1 'polypeptide(L)'
;MRRSILAFAFVLSAASLAAQGAPPPGQRGPGPGPDDWGRNFFPPELVMQHQSEIGLQDAQRASLTSAIQQTQGKFMDVQWKLSAEGEKMGRLLQATQVDEAQVLEEVDRILALEREMKRTQISLMVRIKNTLTAAQQAKLREIRDRHE
;
A
#
# COMPACT_ATOMS: atom_id res chain seq x y z
N MET A 1 -17.14 -69.06 -14.08
CA MET A 1 -17.59 -67.89 -13.30
C MET A 1 -16.61 -67.69 -12.15
N ARG A 2 -15.61 -66.87 -12.34
CA ARG A 2 -14.66 -66.47 -11.27
C ARG A 2 -14.49 -64.95 -11.32
N ARG A 3 -15.06 -64.30 -10.32
CA ARG A 3 -14.95 -62.86 -10.10
C ARG A 3 -13.60 -62.61 -9.41
N SER A 4 -12.68 -61.94 -10.09
CA SER A 4 -11.45 -61.44 -9.51
C SER A 4 -11.68 -59.99 -9.11
N ILE A 5 -11.64 -59.76 -7.79
CA ILE A 5 -11.71 -58.42 -7.19
C ILE A 5 -10.25 -57.91 -7.12
N LEU A 6 -9.93 -56.91 -7.92
CA LEU A 6 -8.67 -56.18 -7.81
C LEU A 6 -8.83 -55.08 -6.75
N ALA A 7 -8.18 -55.27 -5.62
CA ALA A 7 -8.03 -54.29 -4.56
C ALA A 7 -7.03 -53.22 -5.01
N PHE A 8 -7.48 -51.98 -5.20
CA PHE A 8 -6.62 -50.84 -5.39
C PHE A 8 -6.14 -50.34 -4.04
N ALA A 9 -4.89 -50.58 -3.72
CA ALA A 9 -4.24 -49.98 -2.56
C ALA A 9 -3.94 -48.52 -2.83
N PHE A 10 -4.61 -47.61 -2.12
CA PHE A 10 -4.37 -46.20 -2.12
C PHE A 10 -3.17 -45.91 -1.23
N VAL A 11 -2.00 -45.69 -1.84
CA VAL A 11 -0.81 -45.21 -1.13
C VAL A 11 -0.98 -43.71 -0.87
N LEU A 12 -1.24 -43.35 0.37
CA LEU A 12 -1.26 -42.01 0.88
C LEU A 12 0.19 -41.49 0.96
N SER A 13 0.67 -40.81 -0.05
CA SER A 13 1.92 -40.06 0.04
C SER A 13 1.67 -38.78 0.83
N ALA A 14 2.11 -38.76 2.07
CA ALA A 14 2.20 -37.52 2.87
C ALA A 14 3.23 -36.59 2.21
N ALA A 15 2.75 -35.62 1.49
CA ALA A 15 3.58 -34.49 1.04
C ALA A 15 3.97 -33.65 2.25
N SER A 16 5.22 -33.76 2.66
CA SER A 16 5.84 -32.88 3.65
C SER A 16 5.75 -31.45 3.17
N LEU A 17 4.99 -30.62 3.91
CA LEU A 17 5.01 -29.16 3.76
C LEU A 17 6.40 -28.69 4.19
N ALA A 18 7.31 -28.58 3.23
CA ALA A 18 8.62 -27.98 3.46
C ALA A 18 8.41 -26.54 3.89
N ALA A 19 8.87 -26.24 5.11
CA ALA A 19 8.99 -24.90 5.64
C ALA A 19 9.58 -23.98 4.59
N GLN A 20 8.83 -22.92 4.23
CA GLN A 20 9.39 -21.81 3.48
C GLN A 20 10.39 -21.13 4.43
N GLY A 21 11.66 -21.46 4.24
CA GLY A 21 12.76 -20.88 4.98
C GLY A 21 12.78 -19.38 4.79
N ALA A 22 12.98 -18.66 5.88
CA ALA A 22 13.28 -17.25 5.83
C ALA A 22 14.42 -16.98 4.83
N PRO A 23 14.36 -15.89 4.03
CA PRO A 23 15.41 -15.58 3.08
C PRO A 23 16.76 -15.46 3.81
N PRO A 24 17.86 -15.95 3.20
CA PRO A 24 19.17 -15.93 3.85
C PRO A 24 19.59 -14.48 4.18
N PRO A 25 20.25 -14.24 5.34
CA PRO A 25 20.77 -12.94 5.69
C PRO A 25 21.87 -12.54 4.70
N GLY A 26 21.56 -11.61 3.78
CA GLY A 26 22.53 -11.13 2.78
C GLY A 26 21.94 -10.63 1.48
N GLN A 27 20.68 -10.92 1.16
CA GLN A 27 20.02 -10.33 0.00
C GLN A 27 19.27 -9.05 0.38
N ARG A 28 20.01 -8.01 0.77
CA ARG A 28 19.51 -6.65 0.66
C ARG A 28 19.51 -6.31 -0.82
N GLY A 29 18.32 -6.19 -1.39
CA GLY A 29 18.15 -5.66 -2.74
C GLY A 29 18.80 -4.28 -2.89
N PRO A 30 19.11 -3.84 -4.12
CA PRO A 30 19.82 -2.59 -4.37
C PRO A 30 18.97 -1.39 -3.97
N GLY A 31 19.33 -0.74 -2.87
CA GLY A 31 18.77 0.52 -2.39
C GLY A 31 17.61 0.39 -1.40
N PRO A 32 17.31 1.48 -0.66
CA PRO A 32 16.17 1.53 0.25
C PRO A 32 14.87 1.40 -0.55
N GLY A 33 14.12 0.34 -0.26
CA GLY A 33 12.82 0.10 -0.88
C GLY A 33 11.77 1.14 -0.43
N PRO A 34 10.59 1.17 -1.08
CA PRO A 34 9.48 2.02 -0.65
C PRO A 34 9.10 1.84 0.83
N ASP A 35 9.37 0.68 1.42
CA ASP A 35 9.11 0.35 2.82
C ASP A 35 10.09 1.08 3.77
N ASP A 36 11.34 1.34 3.35
CA ASP A 36 12.31 2.11 4.13
C ASP A 36 11.96 3.61 4.20
N TRP A 37 11.24 4.14 3.20
CA TRP A 37 10.77 5.53 3.24
C TRP A 37 9.71 5.73 4.31
N GLY A 38 8.89 4.71 4.56
CA GLY A 38 7.83 4.74 5.57
C GLY A 38 8.35 5.07 6.96
N ARG A 39 9.52 4.56 7.31
CA ARG A 39 10.17 4.81 8.61
C ARG A 39 10.53 6.27 8.86
N ASN A 40 10.72 7.05 7.79
CA ASN A 40 11.07 8.46 7.86
C ASN A 40 9.86 9.39 7.86
N PHE A 41 8.65 8.86 7.68
CA PHE A 41 7.40 9.61 7.71
C PHE A 41 6.59 9.30 8.96
N PHE A 42 5.66 10.18 9.25
CA PHE A 42 4.71 10.05 10.36
C PHE A 42 3.29 9.99 9.79
N PRO A 43 2.62 8.83 9.86
CA PRO A 43 1.23 8.71 9.43
C PRO A 43 0.34 9.72 10.16
N PRO A 44 -0.67 10.30 9.49
CA PRO A 44 -1.61 11.24 10.11
C PRO A 44 -2.22 10.70 11.41
N GLU A 45 -2.57 9.42 11.41
CA GLU A 45 -3.18 8.72 12.54
C GLU A 45 -2.27 8.72 13.76
N LEU A 46 -0.98 8.40 13.58
CA LEU A 46 0.01 8.40 14.65
C LEU A 46 0.14 9.79 15.29
N VAL A 47 0.22 10.84 14.45
CA VAL A 47 0.36 12.22 14.93
C VAL A 47 -0.89 12.68 15.69
N MET A 48 -2.07 12.37 15.16
CA MET A 48 -3.34 12.79 15.76
C MET A 48 -3.67 12.02 17.03
N GLN A 49 -3.34 10.74 17.12
CA GLN A 49 -3.53 9.94 18.33
C GLN A 49 -2.64 10.41 19.48
N HIS A 50 -1.42 10.83 19.18
CA HIS A 50 -0.43 11.24 20.18
C HIS A 50 -0.25 12.76 20.28
N GLN A 51 -1.20 13.55 19.76
CA GLN A 51 -1.11 15.02 19.71
C GLN A 51 -0.80 15.68 21.06
N SER A 52 -1.38 15.18 22.14
CA SER A 52 -1.15 15.70 23.50
C SER A 52 0.24 15.29 24.01
N GLU A 53 0.67 14.05 23.77
CA GLU A 53 1.95 13.52 24.20
C GLU A 53 3.14 14.23 23.54
N ILE A 54 3.00 14.60 22.25
CA ILE A 54 4.01 15.34 21.51
C ILE A 54 3.93 16.87 21.70
N GLY A 55 2.93 17.37 22.41
CA GLY A 55 2.71 18.80 22.59
C GLY A 55 2.37 19.53 21.28
N LEU A 56 1.48 18.96 20.47
CA LEU A 56 1.09 19.56 19.18
C LEU A 56 0.35 20.89 19.42
N GLN A 57 0.87 21.98 18.85
CA GLN A 57 0.31 23.31 18.96
C GLN A 57 -0.99 23.44 18.13
N ASP A 58 -1.90 24.33 18.55
CA ASP A 58 -3.18 24.53 17.86
C ASP A 58 -3.02 24.93 16.40
N ALA A 59 -2.05 25.78 16.08
CA ALA A 59 -1.73 26.18 14.72
C ALA A 59 -1.23 24.99 13.87
N GLN A 60 -0.42 24.11 14.44
CA GLN A 60 0.04 22.88 13.76
C GLN A 60 -1.15 21.94 13.53
N ARG A 61 -2.02 21.76 14.54
CA ARG A 61 -3.22 20.92 14.45
C ARG A 61 -4.13 21.40 13.31
N ALA A 62 -4.42 22.71 13.27
CA ALA A 62 -5.25 23.28 12.23
C ALA A 62 -4.66 23.07 10.83
N SER A 63 -3.36 23.29 10.67
CA SER A 63 -2.63 23.06 9.41
C SER A 63 -2.69 21.60 8.97
N LEU A 64 -2.44 20.67 9.89
CA LEU A 64 -2.48 19.23 9.61
C LEU A 64 -3.88 18.75 9.25
N THR A 65 -4.91 19.18 10.00
CA THR A 65 -6.31 18.84 9.72
C THR A 65 -6.72 19.31 8.33
N SER A 66 -6.38 20.55 7.96
CA SER A 66 -6.65 21.07 6.62
C SER A 66 -5.95 20.27 5.52
N ALA A 67 -4.66 19.92 5.72
CA ALA A 67 -3.90 19.12 4.76
C ALA A 67 -4.50 17.71 4.58
N ILE A 68 -4.92 17.07 5.67
CA ILE A 68 -5.56 15.76 5.67
C ILE A 68 -6.89 15.82 4.89
N GLN A 69 -7.76 16.78 5.20
CA GLN A 69 -9.05 16.94 4.53
C GLN A 69 -8.91 17.20 3.02
N GLN A 70 -7.97 18.06 2.62
CA GLN A 70 -7.68 18.29 1.21
C GLN A 70 -7.18 17.04 0.49
N THR A 71 -6.35 16.24 1.18
CA THR A 71 -5.83 14.99 0.64
C THR A 71 -6.93 13.95 0.49
N GLN A 72 -7.83 13.82 1.49
CA GLN A 72 -8.98 12.91 1.43
C GLN A 72 -9.89 13.23 0.25
N GLY A 73 -10.19 14.52 0.00
CA GLY A 73 -10.96 14.94 -1.17
C GLY A 73 -10.30 14.49 -2.49
N LYS A 74 -8.99 14.72 -2.63
CA LYS A 74 -8.25 14.27 -3.82
C LYS A 74 -8.23 12.75 -3.97
N PHE A 75 -8.11 12.00 -2.89
CA PHE A 75 -8.16 10.54 -2.95
C PHE A 75 -9.52 10.06 -3.45
N MET A 76 -10.60 10.62 -2.95
CA MET A 76 -11.94 10.27 -3.43
C MET A 76 -12.09 10.54 -4.92
N ASP A 77 -11.67 11.70 -5.41
CA ASP A 77 -11.72 12.05 -6.83
C ASP A 77 -10.93 11.06 -7.70
N VAL A 78 -9.71 10.71 -7.28
CA VAL A 78 -8.86 9.76 -8.01
C VAL A 78 -9.44 8.35 -7.96
N GLN A 79 -9.99 7.91 -6.84
CA GLN A 79 -10.65 6.61 -6.73
C GLN A 79 -11.85 6.48 -7.67
N TRP A 80 -12.70 7.51 -7.77
CA TRP A 80 -13.81 7.52 -8.73
C TRP A 80 -13.32 7.39 -10.17
N LYS A 81 -12.26 8.13 -10.53
CA LYS A 81 -11.65 8.04 -11.85
C LYS A 81 -11.07 6.64 -12.11
N LEU A 82 -10.32 6.08 -11.16
CA LEU A 82 -9.77 4.72 -11.27
C LEU A 82 -10.86 3.67 -11.45
N SER A 83 -11.98 3.79 -10.73
CA SER A 83 -13.12 2.89 -10.91
C SER A 83 -13.69 2.97 -12.34
N ALA A 84 -13.86 4.18 -12.86
CA ALA A 84 -14.37 4.40 -14.22
C ALA A 84 -13.42 3.86 -15.30
N GLU A 85 -12.11 4.09 -15.17
CA GLU A 85 -11.12 3.53 -16.10
C GLU A 85 -11.01 2.00 -15.97
N GLY A 86 -11.15 1.44 -14.76
CA GLY A 86 -11.21 0.00 -14.54
C GLY A 86 -12.40 -0.67 -15.23
N GLU A 87 -13.59 -0.04 -15.16
CA GLU A 87 -14.78 -0.51 -15.91
C GLU A 87 -14.57 -0.46 -17.42
N LYS A 88 -13.90 0.59 -17.90
CA LYS A 88 -13.59 0.74 -19.33
C LYS A 88 -12.59 -0.32 -19.78
N MET A 89 -11.54 -0.57 -19.01
CA MET A 89 -10.61 -1.68 -19.22
C MET A 89 -11.37 -3.01 -19.29
N GLY A 90 -12.27 -3.27 -18.35
CA GLY A 90 -13.09 -4.47 -18.34
C GLY A 90 -13.90 -4.65 -19.65
N ARG A 91 -14.49 -3.56 -20.17
CA ARG A 91 -15.21 -3.61 -21.45
C ARG A 91 -14.30 -3.90 -22.65
N LEU A 92 -13.10 -3.31 -22.70
CA LEU A 92 -12.13 -3.57 -23.75
C LEU A 92 -11.71 -5.04 -23.81
N LEU A 93 -11.51 -5.65 -22.63
CA LEU A 93 -11.07 -7.03 -22.51
C LEU A 93 -12.17 -8.07 -22.76
N GLN A 94 -13.46 -7.68 -22.80
CA GLN A 94 -14.58 -8.58 -23.11
C GLN A 94 -14.72 -8.88 -24.61
N ALA A 95 -14.04 -8.12 -25.47
CA ALA A 95 -14.08 -8.36 -26.91
C ALA A 95 -13.41 -9.70 -27.27
N THR A 96 -13.98 -10.44 -28.23
CA THR A 96 -13.39 -11.70 -28.74
C THR A 96 -12.01 -11.48 -29.37
N GLN A 97 -11.80 -10.32 -29.97
CA GLN A 97 -10.50 -9.84 -30.42
C GLN A 97 -10.22 -8.52 -29.72
N VAL A 98 -9.18 -8.52 -28.91
CA VAL A 98 -8.78 -7.37 -28.10
C VAL A 98 -7.83 -6.50 -28.91
N ASP A 99 -8.11 -5.21 -28.98
CA ASP A 99 -7.21 -4.22 -29.57
C ASP A 99 -6.13 -3.84 -28.54
N GLU A 100 -4.91 -4.33 -28.77
CA GLU A 100 -3.77 -4.11 -27.89
C GLU A 100 -3.47 -2.61 -27.71
N ALA A 101 -3.57 -1.81 -28.77
CA ALA A 101 -3.26 -0.38 -28.68
C ALA A 101 -4.25 0.35 -27.76
N GLN A 102 -5.54 0.03 -27.83
CA GLN A 102 -6.55 0.60 -26.94
C GLN A 102 -6.35 0.15 -25.49
N VAL A 103 -5.98 -1.10 -25.26
CA VAL A 103 -5.70 -1.61 -23.91
C VAL A 103 -4.49 -0.92 -23.31
N LEU A 104 -3.39 -0.76 -24.06
CA LEU A 104 -2.20 -0.07 -23.56
C LEU A 104 -2.45 1.41 -23.29
N GLU A 105 -3.24 2.09 -24.11
CA GLU A 105 -3.65 3.47 -23.83
C GLU A 105 -4.47 3.57 -22.54
N GLU A 106 -5.32 2.58 -22.25
CA GLU A 106 -6.09 2.52 -21.01
C GLU A 106 -5.19 2.24 -19.80
N VAL A 107 -4.20 1.35 -19.93
CA VAL A 107 -3.16 1.11 -18.92
C VAL A 107 -2.45 2.41 -18.58
N ASP A 108 -2.06 3.21 -19.57
CA ASP A 108 -1.38 4.48 -19.34
C ASP A 108 -2.24 5.48 -18.55
N ARG A 109 -3.57 5.51 -18.79
CA ARG A 109 -4.50 6.34 -18.01
C ARG A 109 -4.58 5.88 -16.55
N ILE A 110 -4.72 4.57 -16.33
CA ILE A 110 -4.75 3.99 -14.98
C ILE A 110 -3.44 4.31 -14.24
N LEU A 111 -2.28 4.07 -14.87
CA LEU A 111 -0.98 4.35 -14.28
C LEU A 111 -0.78 5.84 -13.96
N ALA A 112 -1.33 6.74 -14.77
CA ALA A 112 -1.30 8.18 -14.49
C ALA A 112 -2.07 8.53 -13.21
N LEU A 113 -3.24 7.93 -13.01
CA LEU A 113 -4.06 8.11 -11.79
C LEU A 113 -3.40 7.50 -10.56
N GLU A 114 -2.82 6.31 -10.66
CA GLU A 114 -2.06 5.66 -9.59
C GLU A 114 -0.84 6.52 -9.17
N ARG A 115 -0.15 7.09 -10.15
CA ARG A 115 0.95 8.03 -9.90
C ARG A 115 0.46 9.26 -9.16
N GLU A 116 -0.68 9.83 -9.55
CA GLU A 116 -1.29 10.98 -8.88
C GLU A 116 -1.62 10.64 -7.43
N MET A 117 -2.22 9.49 -7.17
CA MET A 117 -2.53 9.01 -5.82
C MET A 117 -1.27 8.89 -4.97
N LYS A 118 -0.22 8.25 -5.50
CA LYS A 118 1.05 8.08 -4.79
C LYS A 118 1.73 9.42 -4.48
N ARG A 119 1.74 10.35 -5.44
CA ARG A 119 2.28 11.71 -5.24
C ARG A 119 1.51 12.46 -4.18
N THR A 120 0.19 12.37 -4.18
CA THR A 120 -0.68 13.01 -3.19
C THR A 120 -0.40 12.47 -1.79
N GLN A 121 -0.25 11.15 -1.63
CA GLN A 121 0.12 10.51 -0.38
C GLN A 121 1.48 11.01 0.15
N ILE A 122 2.51 10.96 -0.68
CA ILE A 122 3.86 11.41 -0.29
C ILE A 122 3.86 12.91 0.05
N SER A 123 3.13 13.73 -0.71
CA SER A 123 2.99 15.16 -0.41
C SER A 123 2.40 15.41 0.98
N LEU A 124 1.36 14.66 1.37
CA LEU A 124 0.80 14.75 2.72
C LEU A 124 1.84 14.38 3.78
N MET A 125 2.55 13.26 3.61
CA MET A 125 3.58 12.81 4.55
C MET A 125 4.70 13.84 4.73
N VAL A 126 5.14 14.48 3.64
CA VAL A 126 6.14 15.56 3.67
C VAL A 126 5.60 16.77 4.42
N ARG A 127 4.34 17.19 4.15
CA ARG A 127 3.71 18.31 4.86
C ARG A 127 3.61 18.03 6.37
N ILE A 128 3.18 16.84 6.77
CA ILE A 128 3.13 16.43 8.17
C ILE A 128 4.51 16.56 8.80
N LYS A 129 5.51 15.95 8.20
CA LYS A 129 6.89 15.96 8.70
C LYS A 129 7.42 17.39 8.87
N ASN A 130 7.19 18.26 7.88
CA ASN A 130 7.66 19.65 7.91
C ASN A 130 6.88 20.54 8.89
N THR A 131 5.67 20.18 9.26
CA THR A 131 4.88 20.89 10.28
C THR A 131 5.36 20.57 11.70
N LEU A 132 5.97 19.41 11.91
CA LEU A 132 6.44 18.93 13.21
C LEU A 132 7.86 19.45 13.50
N THR A 133 8.10 19.86 14.74
CA THR A 133 9.44 20.19 15.21
C THR A 133 10.32 18.95 15.35
N ALA A 134 11.65 19.14 15.41
CA ALA A 134 12.59 18.03 15.61
C ALA A 134 12.30 17.23 16.90
N ALA A 135 11.93 17.91 17.98
CA ALA A 135 11.58 17.27 19.26
C ALA A 135 10.29 16.42 19.13
N GLN A 136 9.26 16.94 18.45
CA GLN A 136 8.02 16.20 18.19
C GLN A 136 8.26 14.97 17.32
N GLN A 137 9.10 15.10 16.29
CA GLN A 137 9.49 13.98 15.44
C GLN A 137 10.28 12.90 16.21
N ALA A 138 11.19 13.31 17.12
CA ALA A 138 11.93 12.38 17.98
C ALA A 138 10.97 11.60 18.89
N LYS A 139 10.02 12.31 19.51
CA LYS A 139 9.01 11.69 20.38
C LYS A 139 8.12 10.70 19.64
N LEU A 140 7.68 11.02 18.42
CA LEU A 140 6.89 10.10 17.58
C LEU A 140 7.67 8.85 17.19
N ARG A 141 8.98 8.95 16.96
CA ARG A 141 9.83 7.76 16.74
C ARG A 141 9.87 6.87 17.98
N GLU A 142 10.09 7.44 19.17
CA GLU A 142 10.07 6.68 20.43
C GLU A 142 8.73 5.98 20.67
N ILE A 143 7.60 6.65 20.33
CA ILE A 143 6.25 6.07 20.46
C ILE A 143 6.12 4.88 19.52
N ARG A 144 6.50 5.02 18.26
CA ARG A 144 6.45 3.95 17.28
C ARG A 144 7.27 2.74 17.69
N ASP A 145 8.52 2.98 18.11
CA ASP A 145 9.45 1.91 18.50
C ASP A 145 9.00 1.14 19.76
N ARG A 146 8.08 1.71 20.56
CA ARG A 146 7.43 1.03 21.69
C ARG A 146 6.30 0.08 21.30
N HIS A 147 5.79 0.21 20.09
CA HIS A 147 4.64 -0.55 19.59
C HIS A 147 5.00 -1.58 18.50
N GLU A 148 6.25 -1.60 18.05
CA GLU A 148 6.84 -2.64 17.19
C GLU A 148 7.48 -3.75 18.03
#